data_807c51997672864ac33679def3d796f2
#
_entry.id   807c51997672864ac33679def3d796f2
#
_cell.length_a   1.000
_cell.length_b   1.000
_cell.length_c   1.000
_cell.angle_alpha   90.00
_cell.angle_beta   90.00
_cell.angle_gamma   90.00
#
_symmetry.space_group_name_H-M   'P 1'
#
loop_
_entity.id
_entity.type
_entity.pdbx_description
1 polymer ?
#
loop_
_entity_poly.entity_id
_entity_poly.type
_entity_poly.pdbx_seq_one_letter_code
_entity_poly.pdbx_strand_id
1 'polypeptide(L)'
;MERLFEIHATGTYDLIVIDTPPTRNALDFLEAPHRMAEFFGGRLLRWLTAPYRAGGGRGARLVNFASKPFYQVADRILGTQFLQDIAEFFLNFQSMYDGFVARAQVVERLLHDRRTTFLVVTTLESAPLREAEIFCGELTKREFPCGALITNKTLPESFTAEAGAEAGAALIASAHRLA
;
A
#
# COMPACT_ATOMS: atom_id res chain seq x y z
N MET A 1 -2.06 -0.03 -8.48
CA MET A 1 -0.93 0.84 -8.90
C MET A 1 -0.77 0.88 -10.43
N GLU A 2 -0.58 -0.24 -11.11
CA GLU A 2 -0.45 -0.27 -12.60
C GLU A 2 -1.63 0.39 -13.31
N ARG A 3 -2.85 0.08 -12.91
CA ARG A 3 -4.04 0.67 -13.52
C ARG A 3 -4.12 2.19 -13.36
N LEU A 4 -3.70 2.72 -12.22
CA LEU A 4 -3.63 4.16 -11.99
C LEU A 4 -2.57 4.80 -12.91
N PHE A 5 -1.40 4.18 -13.01
CA PHE A 5 -0.36 4.62 -13.94
C PHE A 5 -0.86 4.67 -15.38
N GLU A 6 -1.49 3.59 -15.85
CA GLU A 6 -2.05 3.51 -17.22
C GLU A 6 -3.06 4.62 -17.47
N ILE A 7 -4.06 4.78 -16.60
CA ILE A 7 -5.11 5.79 -16.74
C ILE A 7 -4.50 7.20 -16.74
N HIS A 8 -3.57 7.48 -15.82
CA HIS A 8 -2.91 8.78 -15.76
C HIS A 8 -2.06 9.05 -17.01
N ALA A 9 -1.34 8.04 -17.51
CA ALA A 9 -0.49 8.16 -18.68
C ALA A 9 -1.27 8.44 -19.98
N THR A 10 -2.54 8.04 -20.07
CA THR A 10 -3.37 8.34 -21.26
C THR A 10 -3.71 9.82 -21.39
N GLY A 11 -3.73 10.58 -20.28
CA GLY A 11 -4.15 11.98 -20.26
C GLY A 11 -5.59 12.23 -20.72
N THR A 12 -6.42 11.19 -20.74
CA THR A 12 -7.79 11.26 -21.31
C THR A 12 -8.79 11.83 -20.31
N TYR A 13 -8.51 11.75 -19.02
CA TYR A 13 -9.44 12.11 -17.96
C TYR A 13 -8.99 13.37 -17.22
N ASP A 14 -9.90 14.30 -17.02
CA ASP A 14 -9.68 15.52 -16.23
C ASP A 14 -9.68 15.24 -14.73
N LEU A 15 -10.39 14.18 -14.28
CA LEU A 15 -10.48 13.75 -12.90
C LEU A 15 -10.39 12.23 -12.81
N ILE A 16 -9.56 11.74 -11.90
CA ILE A 16 -9.45 10.32 -11.55
C ILE A 16 -9.83 10.17 -10.08
N VAL A 17 -10.84 9.38 -9.80
CA VAL A 17 -11.26 9.03 -8.44
C VAL A 17 -10.86 7.60 -8.16
N ILE A 18 -10.14 7.39 -7.05
CA ILE A 18 -9.68 6.06 -6.62
C ILE A 18 -10.43 5.69 -5.35
N ASP A 19 -11.24 4.64 -5.44
CA ASP A 19 -11.82 4.00 -4.27
C ASP A 19 -10.77 3.04 -3.68
N THR A 20 -10.34 3.33 -2.44
CA THR A 20 -9.28 2.57 -1.77
C THR A 20 -9.88 1.45 -0.91
N PRO A 21 -9.14 0.34 -0.69
CA PRO A 21 -9.55 -0.64 0.30
C PRO A 21 -9.61 -0.02 1.71
N PRO A 22 -10.27 -0.72 2.69
CA PRO A 22 -10.38 -0.23 4.07
C PRO A 22 -9.03 0.21 4.65
N THR A 23 -9.08 1.17 5.57
CA THR A 23 -7.96 1.96 6.13
C THR A 23 -6.70 1.18 6.47
N ARG A 24 -6.83 -0.02 7.04
CA ARG A 24 -5.67 -0.87 7.39
C ARG A 24 -4.84 -1.26 6.16
N ASN A 25 -5.52 -1.54 5.04
CA ASN A 25 -4.89 -1.95 3.80
C ASN A 25 -4.53 -0.78 2.88
N ALA A 26 -5.14 0.40 3.10
CA ALA A 26 -4.85 1.58 2.30
C ALA A 26 -3.41 2.07 2.49
N LEU A 27 -2.90 2.08 3.72
CA LEU A 27 -1.51 2.44 4.01
C LEU A 27 -0.53 1.43 3.40
N ASP A 28 -0.82 0.13 3.51
CA ASP A 28 -0.01 -0.91 2.88
C ASP A 28 -0.02 -0.79 1.35
N PHE A 29 -1.16 -0.43 0.76
CA PHE A 29 -1.28 -0.15 -0.67
C PHE A 29 -0.40 1.05 -1.09
N LEU A 30 -0.36 2.12 -0.29
CA LEU A 30 0.47 3.29 -0.56
C LEU A 30 1.97 3.00 -0.41
N GLU A 31 2.35 2.10 0.50
CA GLU A 31 3.74 1.68 0.72
C GLU A 31 4.22 0.54 -0.21
N ALA A 32 3.31 -0.14 -0.88
CA ALA A 32 3.64 -1.30 -1.71
C ALA A 32 4.79 -1.05 -2.70
N PRO A 33 4.85 0.10 -3.42
CA PRO A 33 5.97 0.39 -4.33
C PRO A 33 7.31 0.45 -3.61
N HIS A 34 7.36 1.12 -2.47
CA HIS A 34 8.59 1.28 -1.69
C HIS A 34 9.08 -0.07 -1.13
N ARG A 35 8.19 -0.84 -0.51
CA ARG A 35 8.52 -2.19 0.01
C ARG A 35 9.00 -3.14 -1.07
N MET A 36 8.41 -3.08 -2.26
CA MET A 36 8.84 -3.86 -3.42
C MET A 36 10.25 -3.44 -3.87
N ALA A 37 10.51 -2.14 -3.95
CA ALA A 37 11.82 -1.61 -4.31
C ALA A 37 12.90 -2.03 -3.30
N GLU A 38 12.62 -1.99 -2.00
CA GLU A 38 13.52 -2.47 -0.96
C GLU A 38 13.79 -3.97 -1.05
N PHE A 39 12.75 -4.77 -1.27
CA PHE A 39 12.88 -6.21 -1.40
C PHE A 39 13.79 -6.59 -2.56
N PHE A 40 13.54 -6.05 -3.75
CA PHE A 40 14.33 -6.38 -4.95
C PHE A 40 15.70 -5.70 -4.97
N GLY A 41 15.85 -4.52 -4.36
CA GLY A 41 17.13 -3.86 -4.13
C GLY A 41 17.94 -4.47 -2.97
N GLY A 42 17.33 -5.39 -2.21
CA GLY A 42 17.87 -5.95 -0.97
C GLY A 42 19.18 -6.71 -1.15
N ARG A 43 19.99 -6.76 -0.08
CA ARG A 43 21.27 -7.47 -0.06
C ARG A 43 21.09 -8.96 -0.36
N LEU A 44 20.02 -9.57 0.16
CA LEU A 44 19.74 -10.99 0.01
C LEU A 44 19.57 -11.37 -1.46
N LEU A 45 18.77 -10.62 -2.20
CA LEU A 45 18.50 -10.92 -3.60
C LEU A 45 19.72 -10.68 -4.49
N ARG A 46 20.44 -9.58 -4.27
CA ARG A 46 21.70 -9.32 -4.94
C ARG A 46 22.72 -10.42 -4.69
N TRP A 47 22.78 -10.90 -3.47
CA TRP A 47 23.65 -11.99 -3.08
C TRP A 47 23.20 -13.32 -3.74
N LEU A 48 21.92 -13.65 -3.73
CA LEU A 48 21.36 -14.87 -4.34
C LEU A 48 21.62 -14.92 -5.87
N THR A 49 21.48 -13.77 -6.55
CA THR A 49 21.66 -13.68 -8.01
C THR A 49 23.10 -13.41 -8.44
N ALA A 50 24.00 -13.04 -7.53
CA ALA A 50 25.38 -12.68 -7.83
C ALA A 50 26.19 -13.76 -8.59
N PRO A 51 26.11 -15.06 -8.26
CA PRO A 51 26.85 -16.10 -9.00
C PRO A 51 26.42 -16.21 -10.46
N TYR A 52 25.15 -15.95 -10.73
CA TYR A 52 24.54 -16.08 -12.06
C TYR A 52 24.72 -14.83 -12.92
N ARG A 53 24.86 -13.65 -12.28
CA ARG A 53 25.16 -12.37 -12.97
C ARG A 53 26.61 -12.25 -13.42
N ALA A 54 27.52 -12.87 -12.69
CA ALA A 54 28.98 -12.79 -12.92
C ALA A 54 29.43 -13.75 -14.02
N GLY A 55 28.77 -13.80 -15.16
CA GLY A 55 29.10 -14.66 -16.29
C GLY A 55 30.62 -14.72 -16.55
N GLY A 56 31.29 -15.75 -16.01
CA GLY A 56 32.61 -16.22 -16.39
C GLY A 56 33.86 -15.33 -16.14
N GLY A 57 33.72 -14.13 -15.56
CA GLY A 57 34.80 -13.17 -15.39
C GLY A 57 35.53 -13.23 -14.04
N ARG A 58 36.66 -12.45 -13.92
CA ARG A 58 37.42 -12.33 -12.66
C ARG A 58 36.61 -11.94 -11.43
N GLY A 59 35.47 -11.25 -11.62
CA GLY A 59 34.51 -10.89 -10.54
C GLY A 59 33.78 -12.10 -9.96
N ALA A 60 33.48 -13.14 -10.74
CA ALA A 60 32.81 -14.36 -10.29
C ALA A 60 33.60 -15.11 -9.23
N ARG A 61 34.95 -15.08 -9.30
CA ARG A 61 35.85 -15.77 -8.34
C ARG A 61 35.80 -15.13 -6.95
N LEU A 62 35.70 -13.80 -6.85
CA LEU A 62 35.63 -13.07 -5.58
C LEU A 62 34.26 -13.24 -4.90
N VAL A 63 33.19 -13.18 -5.67
CA VAL A 63 31.82 -13.41 -5.17
C VAL A 63 31.67 -14.86 -4.69
N ASN A 64 32.18 -15.84 -5.46
CA ASN A 64 32.18 -17.25 -5.08
C ASN A 64 32.95 -17.54 -3.78
N PHE A 65 34.04 -16.81 -3.50
CA PHE A 65 34.81 -17.04 -2.28
C PHE A 65 34.11 -16.52 -1.02
N ALA A 66 33.50 -15.34 -1.07
CA ALA A 66 32.83 -14.73 0.06
C ALA A 66 31.46 -15.37 0.39
N SER A 67 30.79 -15.97 -0.60
CA SER A 67 29.46 -16.58 -0.43
C SER A 67 29.48 -18.09 -0.18
N LYS A 68 30.66 -18.76 -0.36
CA LYS A 68 30.81 -20.22 -0.19
C LYS A 68 30.18 -20.78 1.09
N PRO A 69 30.47 -20.27 2.31
CA PRO A 69 29.93 -20.89 3.53
C PRO A 69 28.41 -20.84 3.60
N PHE A 70 27.81 -19.76 3.12
CA PHE A 70 26.35 -19.64 3.13
C PHE A 70 25.69 -20.53 2.07
N TYR A 71 26.24 -20.59 0.87
CA TYR A 71 25.73 -21.51 -0.17
C TYR A 71 25.83 -22.97 0.25
N GLN A 72 26.89 -23.36 0.95
CA GLN A 72 27.02 -24.72 1.46
C GLN A 72 25.93 -25.05 2.51
N VAL A 73 25.59 -24.11 3.38
CA VAL A 73 24.52 -24.31 4.36
C VAL A 73 23.15 -24.28 3.68
N ALA A 74 22.91 -23.31 2.80
CA ALA A 74 21.66 -23.19 2.06
C ALA A 74 21.43 -24.39 1.12
N ASP A 75 22.48 -24.88 0.46
CA ASP A 75 22.45 -26.08 -0.39
C ASP A 75 22.10 -27.33 0.39
N ARG A 76 22.66 -27.45 1.60
CA ARG A 76 22.38 -28.59 2.48
C ARG A 76 20.94 -28.63 3.00
N ILE A 77 20.28 -27.48 3.12
CA ILE A 77 18.91 -27.34 3.65
C ILE A 77 17.89 -27.37 2.52
N LEU A 78 18.16 -26.64 1.43
CA LEU A 78 17.19 -26.37 0.36
C LEU A 78 17.48 -27.12 -0.94
N GLY A 79 18.74 -27.58 -1.12
CA GLY A 79 19.22 -28.23 -2.34
C GLY A 79 19.64 -27.24 -3.43
N THR A 80 20.69 -27.63 -4.19
CA THR A 80 21.29 -26.81 -5.25
C THR A 80 20.27 -26.44 -6.32
N GLN A 81 19.42 -27.38 -6.71
CA GLN A 81 18.42 -27.17 -7.76
C GLN A 81 17.42 -26.08 -7.37
N PHE A 82 16.90 -26.12 -6.16
CA PHE A 82 15.96 -25.12 -5.67
C PHE A 82 16.57 -23.71 -5.62
N LEU A 83 17.82 -23.60 -5.20
CA LEU A 83 18.54 -22.31 -5.21
C LEU A 83 18.77 -21.78 -6.62
N GLN A 84 19.03 -22.66 -7.59
CA GLN A 84 19.16 -22.31 -9.00
C GLN A 84 17.84 -21.83 -9.57
N ASP A 85 16.74 -22.57 -9.34
CA ASP A 85 15.41 -22.23 -9.83
C ASP A 85 14.92 -20.87 -9.29
N ILE A 86 15.16 -20.61 -8.00
CA ILE A 86 14.88 -19.32 -7.39
C ILE A 86 15.74 -18.20 -8.01
N ALA A 87 17.03 -18.43 -8.18
CA ALA A 87 17.92 -17.42 -8.76
C ALA A 87 17.52 -17.10 -10.20
N GLU A 88 17.20 -18.12 -11.01
CA GLU A 88 16.70 -17.97 -12.38
C GLU A 88 15.35 -17.23 -12.42
N PHE A 89 14.41 -17.60 -11.55
CA PHE A 89 13.15 -16.88 -11.40
C PHE A 89 13.38 -15.38 -11.16
N PHE A 90 14.23 -15.01 -10.20
CA PHE A 90 14.50 -13.61 -9.90
C PHE A 90 15.27 -12.89 -11.01
N LEU A 91 16.18 -13.56 -11.72
CA LEU A 91 16.87 -12.97 -12.87
C LEU A 91 15.89 -12.68 -14.02
N ASN A 92 14.98 -13.60 -14.30
CA ASN A 92 13.95 -13.42 -15.32
C ASN A 92 12.96 -12.34 -14.90
N PHE A 93 12.58 -12.31 -13.62
CA PHE A 93 11.69 -11.29 -13.08
C PHE A 93 12.32 -9.90 -13.09
N GLN A 94 13.65 -9.81 -12.95
CA GLN A 94 14.36 -8.53 -12.91
C GLN A 94 14.20 -7.71 -14.19
N SER A 95 14.09 -8.33 -15.35
CA SER A 95 13.86 -7.62 -16.61
C SER A 95 12.50 -6.88 -16.65
N MET A 96 11.49 -7.40 -15.94
CA MET A 96 10.18 -6.77 -15.77
C MET A 96 10.16 -5.77 -14.60
N TYR A 97 11.03 -5.98 -13.63
CA TYR A 97 11.08 -5.25 -12.38
C TYR A 97 11.43 -3.77 -12.55
N ASP A 98 12.44 -3.44 -13.38
CA ASP A 98 12.86 -2.05 -13.59
C ASP A 98 11.72 -1.19 -14.13
N GLY A 99 10.91 -1.74 -15.04
CA GLY A 99 9.70 -1.09 -15.54
C GLY A 99 8.61 -0.93 -14.47
N PHE A 100 8.43 -1.95 -13.63
CA PHE A 100 7.46 -1.91 -12.53
C PHE A 100 7.84 -0.86 -11.48
N VAL A 101 9.09 -0.82 -11.06
CA VAL A 101 9.60 0.17 -10.09
C VAL A 101 9.48 1.59 -10.65
N ALA A 102 9.86 1.80 -11.91
CA ALA A 102 9.74 3.11 -12.54
C ALA A 102 8.27 3.61 -12.54
N ARG A 103 7.31 2.73 -12.90
CA ARG A 103 5.88 3.06 -12.87
C ARG A 103 5.37 3.31 -11.45
N ALA A 104 5.80 2.49 -10.49
CA ALA A 104 5.44 2.66 -9.09
C ALA A 104 5.92 4.00 -8.53
N GLN A 105 7.14 4.42 -8.86
CA GLN A 105 7.67 5.74 -8.48
C GLN A 105 6.91 6.91 -9.12
N VAL A 106 6.39 6.74 -10.35
CA VAL A 106 5.52 7.75 -10.97
C VAL A 106 4.22 7.89 -10.18
N VAL A 107 3.60 6.75 -9.81
CA VAL A 107 2.37 6.75 -9.00
C VAL A 107 2.61 7.33 -7.61
N GLU A 108 3.72 7.00 -6.96
CA GLU A 108 4.09 7.58 -5.66
C GLU A 108 4.20 9.12 -5.73
N ARG A 109 4.91 9.64 -6.74
CA ARG A 109 4.97 11.09 -6.98
C ARG A 109 3.61 11.70 -7.25
N LEU A 110 2.74 11.02 -8.02
CA LEU A 110 1.39 11.47 -8.29
C LEU A 110 0.56 11.57 -7.02
N LEU A 111 0.68 10.61 -6.11
CA LEU A 111 -0.05 10.61 -4.83
C LEU A 111 0.40 11.73 -3.88
N HIS A 112 1.65 12.22 -3.99
CA HIS A 112 2.17 13.37 -3.25
C HIS A 112 2.00 14.71 -3.99
N ASP A 113 1.50 14.69 -5.24
CA ASP A 113 1.31 15.90 -6.05
C ASP A 113 0.20 16.78 -5.46
N ARG A 114 0.35 18.10 -5.58
CA ARG A 114 -0.67 19.08 -5.14
C ARG A 114 -2.02 18.94 -5.85
N ARG A 115 -2.06 18.27 -6.99
CA ARG A 115 -3.28 17.97 -7.75
C ARG A 115 -4.01 16.75 -7.21
N THR A 116 -3.38 15.98 -6.32
CA THR A 116 -4.00 14.85 -5.63
C THR A 116 -4.52 15.31 -4.28
N THR A 117 -5.65 14.79 -3.85
CA THR A 117 -6.17 15.01 -2.51
C THR A 117 -6.80 13.74 -1.97
N PHE A 118 -6.60 13.49 -0.70
CA PHE A 118 -7.23 12.38 0.02
C PHE A 118 -8.49 12.89 0.72
N LEU A 119 -9.60 12.22 0.47
CA LEU A 119 -10.85 12.42 1.19
C LEU A 119 -11.07 11.23 2.10
N VAL A 120 -11.04 11.45 3.40
CA VAL A 120 -11.28 10.41 4.39
C VAL A 120 -12.77 10.36 4.70
N VAL A 121 -13.41 9.22 4.42
CA VAL A 121 -14.84 9.04 4.64
C VAL A 121 -15.05 8.14 5.85
N THR A 122 -15.85 8.60 6.79
CA THR A 122 -16.18 7.89 8.04
C THR A 122 -17.66 8.03 8.41
N THR A 123 -18.07 7.36 9.48
CA THR A 123 -19.39 7.57 10.11
C THR A 123 -19.20 8.19 11.50
N LEU A 124 -20.29 8.62 12.14
CA LEU A 124 -20.25 9.23 13.49
C LEU A 124 -20.08 8.20 14.62
N GLU A 125 -20.00 6.93 14.29
CA GLU A 125 -19.75 5.88 15.27
C GLU A 125 -18.30 5.96 15.81
N SER A 126 -18.10 5.63 17.08
CA SER A 126 -16.83 5.83 17.79
C SER A 126 -15.65 5.06 17.17
N ALA A 127 -15.87 3.83 16.67
CA ALA A 127 -14.80 3.03 16.10
C ALA A 127 -14.35 3.54 14.71
N PRO A 128 -15.25 3.73 13.72
CA PRO A 128 -14.88 4.34 12.44
C PRO A 128 -14.27 5.73 12.56
N LEU A 129 -14.76 6.56 13.49
CA LEU A 129 -14.24 7.91 13.71
C LEU A 129 -12.79 7.85 14.21
N ARG A 130 -12.50 6.96 15.16
CA ARG A 130 -11.13 6.75 15.66
C ARG A 130 -10.20 6.24 14.56
N GLU A 131 -10.67 5.31 13.71
CA GLU A 131 -9.89 4.83 12.56
C GLU A 131 -9.59 5.95 11.56
N ALA A 132 -10.56 6.82 11.30
CA ALA A 132 -10.39 7.98 10.44
C ALA A 132 -9.36 8.98 11.01
N GLU A 133 -9.40 9.24 12.31
CA GLU A 133 -8.44 10.10 13.01
C GLU A 133 -7.01 9.56 12.89
N ILE A 134 -6.82 8.26 13.16
CA ILE A 134 -5.52 7.59 13.00
C ILE A 134 -5.04 7.70 11.54
N PHE A 135 -5.93 7.47 10.59
CA PHE A 135 -5.58 7.50 9.17
C PHE A 135 -5.19 8.92 8.71
N CYS A 136 -5.94 9.95 9.11
CA CYS A 136 -5.56 11.34 8.86
C CYS A 136 -4.17 11.67 9.45
N GLY A 137 -3.90 11.20 10.66
CA GLY A 137 -2.60 11.34 11.29
C GLY A 137 -1.46 10.67 10.50
N GLU A 138 -1.69 9.47 9.98
CA GLU A 138 -0.71 8.76 9.14
C GLU A 138 -0.52 9.44 7.77
N LEU A 139 -1.58 9.93 7.13
CA LEU A 139 -1.46 10.73 5.90
C LEU A 139 -0.58 11.96 6.13
N THR A 140 -0.83 12.69 7.23
CA THR A 140 -0.05 13.88 7.58
C THR A 140 1.42 13.56 7.84
N LYS A 141 1.72 12.50 8.59
CA LYS A 141 3.11 12.07 8.86
C LYS A 141 3.89 11.73 7.60
N ARG A 142 3.20 11.24 6.58
CA ARG A 142 3.77 10.81 5.29
C ARG A 142 3.66 11.87 4.21
N GLU A 143 3.26 13.08 4.57
CA GLU A 143 3.12 14.22 3.66
C GLU A 143 2.13 14.00 2.51
N PHE A 144 1.14 13.11 2.69
CA PHE A 144 0.04 12.98 1.74
C PHE A 144 -0.96 14.13 1.90
N PRO A 145 -1.47 14.71 0.79
CA PRO A 145 -2.38 15.84 0.86
C PRO A 145 -3.79 15.41 1.30
N CYS A 146 -4.09 15.57 2.59
CA CYS A 146 -5.42 15.31 3.15
C CYS A 146 -6.29 16.56 2.99
N GLY A 147 -7.32 16.48 2.15
CA GLY A 147 -8.19 17.62 1.81
C GLY A 147 -9.40 17.76 2.72
N ALA A 148 -10.03 16.66 3.10
CA ALA A 148 -11.21 16.69 3.95
C ALA A 148 -11.49 15.37 4.68
N LEU A 149 -12.18 15.48 5.81
CA LEU A 149 -12.84 14.39 6.49
C LEU A 149 -14.35 14.51 6.22
N ILE A 150 -14.95 13.47 5.66
CA ILE A 150 -16.38 13.43 5.30
C ILE A 150 -17.10 12.47 6.25
N THR A 151 -18.05 12.98 7.01
CA THR A 151 -18.94 12.14 7.82
C THR A 151 -20.13 11.70 6.98
N ASN A 152 -20.25 10.40 6.76
CA ASN A 152 -21.35 9.79 6.02
C ASN A 152 -22.38 9.17 6.98
N LYS A 153 -23.56 8.86 6.47
CA LYS A 153 -24.67 8.27 7.25
C LYS A 153 -25.03 9.12 8.48
N THR A 154 -24.97 10.44 8.37
CA THR A 154 -25.46 11.35 9.38
C THR A 154 -26.97 11.34 9.41
N LEU A 155 -27.54 11.64 10.57
CA LEU A 155 -28.97 11.80 10.67
C LEU A 155 -29.43 13.02 9.83
N PRO A 156 -30.55 12.92 9.13
CA PRO A 156 -31.17 14.08 8.49
C PRO A 156 -31.40 15.23 9.48
N GLU A 157 -31.33 16.45 8.99
CA GLU A 157 -31.47 17.65 9.82
C GLU A 157 -32.78 17.67 10.65
N SER A 158 -33.86 17.09 10.09
CA SER A 158 -35.13 16.92 10.78
C SER A 158 -35.05 16.12 12.09
N PHE A 159 -34.05 15.23 12.23
CA PHE A 159 -33.83 14.48 13.48
C PHE A 159 -32.88 15.17 14.46
N THR A 160 -32.12 16.16 14.00
CA THR A 160 -31.22 16.95 14.85
C THR A 160 -31.87 18.27 15.32
N ALA A 161 -32.99 18.66 14.70
CA ALA A 161 -33.77 19.78 15.13
C ALA A 161 -34.44 19.52 16.51
N GLU A 162 -34.73 20.58 17.24
CA GLU A 162 -35.33 20.53 18.59
C GLU A 162 -36.58 19.63 18.65
N ALA A 163 -37.48 19.73 17.66
CA ALA A 163 -38.64 18.86 17.53
C ALA A 163 -38.30 17.36 17.37
N GLY A 164 -37.19 17.04 16.70
CA GLY A 164 -36.70 15.68 16.58
C GLY A 164 -36.17 15.12 17.90
N ALA A 165 -35.48 15.95 18.67
CA ALA A 165 -34.98 15.59 19.99
C ALA A 165 -36.14 15.34 20.98
N GLU A 166 -37.18 16.20 20.97
CA GLU A 166 -38.39 16.02 21.78
C GLU A 166 -39.15 14.74 21.42
N ALA A 167 -39.34 14.46 20.12
CA ALA A 167 -39.95 13.21 19.64
C ALA A 167 -39.13 11.97 20.04
N GLY A 168 -37.81 12.04 19.97
CA GLY A 168 -36.90 10.98 20.43
C GLY A 168 -37.03 10.71 21.93
N ALA A 169 -37.07 11.77 22.74
CA ALA A 169 -37.25 11.64 24.17
C ALA A 169 -38.64 11.05 24.54
N ALA A 170 -39.68 11.42 23.83
CA ALA A 170 -41.02 10.86 23.99
C ALA A 170 -41.09 9.37 23.62
N LEU A 171 -40.41 8.96 22.56
CA LEU A 171 -40.29 7.56 22.16
C LEU A 171 -39.54 6.73 23.22
N ILE A 172 -38.43 7.22 23.74
CA ILE A 172 -37.66 6.54 24.80
C ILE A 172 -38.53 6.40 26.06
N ALA A 173 -39.22 7.45 26.45
CA ALA A 173 -40.13 7.44 27.61
C ALA A 173 -41.31 6.46 27.46
N SER A 174 -41.74 6.16 26.23
CA SER A 174 -42.83 5.23 25.94
C SER A 174 -42.35 3.82 25.59
N ALA A 175 -41.04 3.58 25.42
CA ALA A 175 -40.48 2.28 24.99
C ALA A 175 -40.89 1.11 25.89
N HIS A 176 -41.03 1.33 27.21
CA HIS A 176 -41.48 0.33 28.18
C HIS A 176 -42.97 -0.09 28.00
N ARG A 177 -43.76 0.63 27.19
CA ARG A 177 -45.14 0.27 26.87
C ARG A 177 -45.19 -0.62 25.60
N LEU A 178 -44.11 -0.75 24.88
CA LEU A 178 -43.99 -1.52 23.62
C LEU A 178 -43.32 -2.87 23.82
N ALA A 179 -42.73 -3.13 24.97
CA ALA A 179 -42.16 -4.39 25.41
C ALA A 179 -43.19 -5.23 26.16
#